data_87fb5ec5eeeb50b28ae63641f9d64b71
#
_entry.id   87fb5ec5eeeb50b28ae63641f9d64b71
#
_cell.length_a   1.000
_cell.length_b   1.000
_cell.length_c   1.000
_cell.angle_alpha   90.00
_cell.angle_beta   90.00
_cell.angle_gamma   90.00
#
_symmetry.space_group_name_H-M   'P 1'
#
loop_
_entity.id
_entity.type
_entity.pdbx_description
1 polymer ?
#
loop_
_entity_poly.entity_id
_entity_poly.type
_entity_poly.pdbx_seq_one_letter_code
_entity_poly.pdbx_strand_id
1 'polypeptide(L)'
;MLLQPGPDLPTGIITTIDRFTDFLVGYLSALAAVGALAMAAIEFAKKLFDWRTRFHARRVLGFISATQRERDAKARQLELGEGSPAAAVLAQLIQLGTGVNEQEARIRAEALVASGGSLPLWQARKRDPAHALFGLELERMMGAIQEAGDIALTTPQEHAHLYLLMTSGAGDRDVQGWYTNGERIMSAAAGADAGPATRDDAKRLGDQFTRLRQVMKRRLDAFQLYTNDSWTSWNQLWANTVGAITMFIVLMWMRSADDPNTPGIAATLILSLLGGVLSPIAKDLVSLLKRVKGG
;
A
#
# COMPACT_ATOMS: atom_id res chain seq x y z
N MET A 1 17.60 -60.59 33.40
CA MET A 1 16.41 -59.76 33.63
C MET A 1 15.87 -59.38 32.26
N LEU A 2 14.93 -60.19 31.73
CA LEU A 2 14.34 -59.99 30.40
C LEU A 2 13.28 -58.92 30.51
N LEU A 3 13.45 -57.82 29.74
CA LEU A 3 12.43 -56.80 29.59
C LEU A 3 11.17 -57.43 28.97
N GLN A 4 10.08 -57.46 29.73
CA GLN A 4 8.77 -57.80 29.18
C GLN A 4 8.38 -56.77 28.13
N PRO A 5 7.89 -57.18 26.95
CA PRO A 5 7.31 -56.26 25.98
C PRO A 5 6.10 -55.59 26.61
N GLY A 6 6.08 -54.27 26.54
CA GLY A 6 4.94 -53.46 27.05
C GLY A 6 3.66 -53.86 26.34
N PRO A 7 2.48 -53.56 26.93
CA PRO A 7 1.18 -53.94 26.40
C PRO A 7 1.00 -53.31 24.99
N ASP A 8 0.81 -54.20 23.99
CA ASP A 8 0.48 -53.80 22.64
C ASP A 8 -0.80 -52.97 22.65
N LEU A 9 -0.71 -51.75 22.16
CA LEU A 9 -1.89 -50.88 21.98
C LEU A 9 -2.94 -51.64 21.14
N PRO A 10 -4.23 -51.64 21.54
CA PRO A 10 -5.26 -52.33 20.79
C PRO A 10 -5.23 -51.93 19.33
N THR A 11 -5.09 -52.86 18.43
CA THR A 11 -5.03 -52.67 16.96
C THR A 11 -6.17 -51.76 16.43
N GLY A 12 -7.34 -51.75 17.10
CA GLY A 12 -8.45 -50.87 16.78
C GLY A 12 -8.19 -49.37 17.01
N ILE A 13 -7.35 -48.99 17.97
CA ILE A 13 -7.01 -47.59 18.21
C ILE A 13 -6.06 -47.09 17.13
N ILE A 14 -5.09 -47.90 16.74
CA ILE A 14 -4.11 -47.54 15.69
C ILE A 14 -4.83 -47.32 14.35
N THR A 15 -5.74 -48.23 13.97
CA THR A 15 -6.51 -48.08 12.71
C THR A 15 -7.47 -46.91 12.74
N THR A 16 -7.98 -46.50 13.88
CA THR A 16 -8.84 -45.31 14.02
C THR A 16 -8.03 -44.05 13.89
N ILE A 17 -6.82 -43.99 14.48
CA ILE A 17 -5.90 -42.86 14.37
C ILE A 17 -5.45 -42.71 12.92
N ASP A 18 -5.09 -43.76 12.23
CA ASP A 18 -4.67 -43.71 10.83
C ASP A 18 -5.81 -43.21 9.92
N ARG A 19 -7.03 -43.70 10.07
CA ARG A 19 -8.20 -43.20 9.32
C ARG A 19 -8.47 -41.74 9.59
N PHE A 20 -8.39 -41.30 10.85
CA PHE A 20 -8.55 -39.89 11.22
C PHE A 20 -7.45 -39.03 10.58
N THR A 21 -6.21 -39.49 10.61
CA THR A 21 -5.06 -38.78 10.02
C THR A 21 -5.22 -38.64 8.50
N ASP A 22 -5.64 -39.73 7.81
CA ASP A 22 -5.83 -39.72 6.36
C ASP A 22 -7.01 -38.77 5.97
N PHE A 23 -8.10 -38.79 6.73
CA PHE A 23 -9.21 -37.85 6.57
C PHE A 23 -8.74 -36.40 6.78
N LEU A 24 -8.00 -36.15 7.84
CA LEU A 24 -7.49 -34.81 8.17
C LEU A 24 -6.52 -34.28 7.09
N VAL A 25 -5.62 -35.15 6.61
CA VAL A 25 -4.69 -34.78 5.49
C VAL A 25 -5.47 -34.52 4.20
N GLY A 26 -6.45 -35.33 3.87
CA GLY A 26 -7.33 -35.14 2.71
C GLY A 26 -8.08 -33.82 2.78
N TYR A 27 -8.69 -33.53 3.91
CA TYR A 27 -9.44 -32.28 4.14
C TYR A 27 -8.53 -31.03 4.08
N LEU A 28 -7.39 -31.05 4.76
CA LEU A 28 -6.43 -29.95 4.71
C LEU A 28 -5.84 -29.74 3.31
N SER A 29 -5.62 -30.83 2.56
CA SER A 29 -5.15 -30.76 1.18
C SER A 29 -6.19 -30.11 0.26
N ALA A 30 -7.47 -30.43 0.43
CA ALA A 30 -8.56 -29.80 -0.30
C ALA A 30 -8.68 -28.30 0.04
N LEU A 31 -8.60 -27.94 1.32
CA LEU A 31 -8.57 -26.52 1.75
C LEU A 31 -7.39 -25.77 1.16
N ALA A 32 -6.19 -26.38 1.15
CA ALA A 32 -5.00 -25.77 0.57
C ALA A 32 -5.16 -25.56 -0.96
N ALA A 33 -5.77 -26.51 -1.67
CA ALA A 33 -6.04 -26.38 -3.10
C ALA A 33 -7.05 -25.25 -3.40
N VAL A 34 -8.14 -25.16 -2.63
CA VAL A 34 -9.12 -24.06 -2.72
C VAL A 34 -8.45 -22.72 -2.43
N GLY A 35 -7.60 -22.67 -1.40
CA GLY A 35 -6.84 -21.47 -1.07
C GLY A 35 -5.88 -21.03 -2.16
N ALA A 36 -5.15 -21.97 -2.76
CA ALA A 36 -4.26 -21.69 -3.88
C ALA A 36 -5.02 -21.14 -5.09
N LEU A 37 -6.18 -21.72 -5.41
CA LEU A 37 -7.05 -21.24 -6.50
C LEU A 37 -7.59 -19.83 -6.21
N ALA A 38 -8.07 -19.58 -4.98
CA ALA A 38 -8.55 -18.27 -4.56
C ALA A 38 -7.45 -17.20 -4.67
N MET A 39 -6.23 -17.50 -4.20
CA MET A 39 -5.10 -16.58 -4.32
C MET A 39 -4.72 -16.32 -5.78
N ALA A 40 -4.70 -17.34 -6.64
CA ALA A 40 -4.44 -17.17 -8.07
C ALA A 40 -5.51 -16.28 -8.73
N ALA A 41 -6.79 -16.47 -8.39
CA ALA A 41 -7.89 -15.65 -8.89
C ALA A 41 -7.76 -14.19 -8.43
N ILE A 42 -7.39 -13.94 -7.18
CA ILE A 42 -7.14 -12.59 -6.65
C ILE A 42 -5.97 -11.92 -7.37
N GLU A 43 -4.85 -12.63 -7.54
CA GLU A 43 -3.69 -12.07 -8.25
C GLU A 43 -4.01 -11.77 -9.71
N PHE A 44 -4.78 -12.62 -10.36
CA PHE A 44 -5.29 -12.37 -11.71
C PHE A 44 -6.20 -11.13 -11.74
N ALA A 45 -7.16 -11.03 -10.82
CA ALA A 45 -8.05 -9.87 -10.71
C ALA A 45 -7.28 -8.57 -10.43
N LYS A 46 -6.29 -8.59 -9.54
CA LYS A 46 -5.43 -7.42 -9.28
C LYS A 46 -4.73 -6.91 -10.53
N LYS A 47 -4.20 -7.84 -11.35
CA LYS A 47 -3.54 -7.49 -12.62
C LYS A 47 -4.54 -6.99 -13.66
N LEU A 48 -5.72 -7.62 -13.75
CA LEU A 48 -6.75 -7.26 -14.71
C LEU A 48 -7.35 -5.88 -14.43
N PHE A 49 -7.66 -5.61 -13.17
CA PHE A 49 -8.36 -4.39 -12.75
C PHE A 49 -7.43 -3.27 -12.25
N ASP A 50 -6.12 -3.52 -12.26
CA ASP A 50 -5.12 -2.55 -11.82
C ASP A 50 -5.39 -1.93 -10.44
N TRP A 51 -5.76 -2.79 -9.48
CA TRP A 51 -6.19 -2.38 -8.14
C TRP A 51 -5.08 -1.66 -7.38
N ARG A 52 -3.82 -2.04 -7.60
CA ARG A 52 -2.68 -1.41 -6.94
C ARG A 52 -2.60 0.08 -7.27
N THR A 53 -2.58 0.41 -8.55
CA THR A 53 -2.47 1.79 -9.03
C THR A 53 -3.60 2.66 -8.49
N ARG A 54 -4.85 2.15 -8.53
CA ARG A 54 -6.01 2.85 -7.98
C ARG A 54 -5.92 3.04 -6.46
N PHE A 55 -5.46 2.02 -5.76
CA PHE A 55 -5.28 2.08 -4.32
C PHE A 55 -4.25 3.16 -3.96
N HIS A 56 -3.07 3.15 -4.60
CA HIS A 56 -2.02 4.13 -4.36
C HIS A 56 -2.48 5.55 -4.70
N ALA A 57 -3.11 5.75 -5.86
CA ALA A 57 -3.64 7.05 -6.26
C ALA A 57 -4.64 7.61 -5.26
N ARG A 58 -5.61 6.80 -4.80
CA ARG A 58 -6.58 7.21 -3.76
C ARG A 58 -5.91 7.53 -2.43
N ARG A 59 -4.89 6.77 -2.02
CA ARG A 59 -4.16 7.03 -0.77
C ARG A 59 -3.39 8.33 -0.82
N VAL A 60 -2.69 8.60 -1.94
CA VAL A 60 -1.97 9.85 -2.14
C VAL A 60 -2.93 11.03 -2.20
N LEU A 61 -4.06 10.92 -2.90
CA LEU A 61 -5.10 11.96 -2.89
C LEU A 61 -5.67 12.20 -1.49
N GLY A 62 -5.92 11.14 -0.73
CA GLY A 62 -6.34 11.26 0.68
C GLY A 62 -5.32 11.99 1.54
N PHE A 63 -4.03 11.68 1.37
CA PHE A 63 -2.93 12.36 2.07
C PHE A 63 -2.85 13.85 1.70
N ILE A 64 -2.98 14.18 0.41
CA ILE A 64 -3.04 15.56 -0.07
C ILE A 64 -4.27 16.29 0.49
N SER A 65 -5.45 15.66 0.47
CA SER A 65 -6.70 16.27 0.93
C SER A 65 -6.73 16.49 2.45
N ALA A 66 -6.14 15.60 3.22
CA ALA A 66 -6.07 15.72 4.69
C ALA A 66 -5.34 16.99 5.15
N THR A 67 -4.43 17.52 4.34
CA THR A 67 -3.64 18.71 4.65
C THR A 67 -4.14 19.98 3.96
N GLN A 68 -5.26 19.91 3.24
CA GLN A 68 -5.75 21.01 2.40
C GLN A 68 -5.90 22.34 3.18
N ARG A 69 -6.56 22.30 4.34
CA ARG A 69 -6.81 23.51 5.15
C ARG A 69 -5.52 24.17 5.62
N GLU A 70 -4.56 23.40 6.05
CA GLU A 70 -3.25 23.91 6.49
C GLU A 70 -2.47 24.48 5.32
N ARG A 71 -2.46 23.82 4.18
CA ARG A 71 -1.80 24.29 2.96
C ARG A 71 -2.40 25.58 2.45
N ASP A 72 -3.74 25.71 2.46
CA ASP A 72 -4.43 26.94 2.05
C ASP A 72 -4.14 28.11 2.99
N ALA A 73 -4.01 27.85 4.30
CA ALA A 73 -3.61 28.87 5.25
C ALA A 73 -2.17 29.34 4.98
N LYS A 74 -1.23 28.44 4.81
CA LYS A 74 0.16 28.73 4.48
C LYS A 74 0.33 29.39 3.12
N ALA A 75 -0.44 28.95 2.10
CA ALA A 75 -0.42 29.56 0.77
C ALA A 75 -0.81 31.03 0.79
N ARG A 76 -1.83 31.39 1.61
CA ARG A 76 -2.22 32.79 1.82
C ARG A 76 -1.13 33.61 2.51
N GLN A 77 -0.43 33.02 3.49
CA GLN A 77 0.70 33.70 4.16
C GLN A 77 1.90 33.94 3.22
N LEU A 78 2.06 33.06 2.21
CA LEU A 78 3.12 33.17 1.20
C LEU A 78 2.68 33.92 -0.07
N GLU A 79 1.49 34.53 -0.06
CA GLU A 79 0.95 35.30 -1.18
C GLU A 79 0.81 34.50 -2.50
N LEU A 80 0.55 33.19 -2.39
CA LEU A 80 0.41 32.29 -3.55
C LEU A 80 -0.99 32.37 -4.24
N GLY A 81 -1.78 33.41 -3.96
CA GLY A 81 -3.08 33.60 -4.59
C GLY A 81 -4.19 32.71 -4.02
N GLU A 82 -4.87 31.91 -4.86
CA GLU A 82 -6.09 31.19 -4.52
C GLU A 82 -5.92 29.99 -3.57
N GLY A 83 -4.76 29.78 -3.01
CA GLY A 83 -4.47 28.62 -2.13
C GLY A 83 -3.63 27.55 -2.81
N SER A 84 -3.64 26.34 -2.25
CA SER A 84 -2.86 25.20 -2.77
C SER A 84 -3.76 24.02 -3.12
N PRO A 85 -4.47 24.05 -4.29
CA PRO A 85 -5.42 23.03 -4.66
C PRO A 85 -4.77 21.65 -4.84
N ALA A 86 -5.52 20.58 -4.53
CA ALA A 86 -5.01 19.21 -4.61
C ALA A 86 -4.48 18.85 -6.03
N ALA A 87 -5.12 19.38 -7.07
CA ALA A 87 -4.70 19.16 -8.46
C ALA A 87 -3.31 19.75 -8.74
N ALA A 88 -3.02 20.96 -8.23
CA ALA A 88 -1.71 21.61 -8.43
C ALA A 88 -0.59 20.83 -7.70
N VAL A 89 -0.85 20.39 -6.46
CA VAL A 89 0.09 19.54 -5.72
C VAL A 89 0.37 18.24 -6.45
N LEU A 90 -0.70 17.59 -6.93
CA LEU A 90 -0.59 16.32 -7.63
C LEU A 90 0.11 16.48 -8.98
N ALA A 91 -0.10 17.60 -9.69
CA ALA A 91 0.57 17.91 -10.94
C ALA A 91 2.10 18.02 -10.72
N GLN A 92 2.53 18.78 -9.73
CA GLN A 92 3.95 18.89 -9.38
C GLN A 92 4.54 17.55 -8.95
N LEU A 93 3.79 16.75 -8.20
CA LEU A 93 4.23 15.41 -7.79
C LEU A 93 4.40 14.48 -9.00
N ILE A 94 3.47 14.45 -9.95
CA ILE A 94 3.56 13.65 -11.16
C ILE A 94 4.72 14.16 -12.03
N GLN A 95 4.83 15.47 -12.23
CA GLN A 95 5.90 16.08 -13.01
C GLN A 95 7.27 15.66 -12.49
N LEU A 96 7.55 15.89 -11.22
CA LEU A 96 8.84 15.60 -10.61
C LEU A 96 9.11 14.10 -10.44
N GLY A 97 8.07 13.33 -10.12
CA GLY A 97 8.21 11.88 -9.93
C GLY A 97 8.33 11.07 -11.23
N THR A 98 7.97 11.66 -12.39
CA THR A 98 7.98 10.93 -13.68
C THR A 98 8.76 11.64 -14.80
N GLY A 99 9.15 12.92 -14.59
CA GLY A 99 9.89 13.71 -15.58
C GLY A 99 9.04 14.17 -16.77
N VAL A 100 7.70 14.11 -16.72
CA VAL A 100 6.83 14.61 -17.78
C VAL A 100 6.74 16.14 -17.76
N ASN A 101 6.28 16.74 -18.86
CA ASN A 101 6.08 18.18 -18.91
C ASN A 101 4.93 18.62 -18.00
N GLU A 102 4.96 19.89 -17.58
CA GLU A 102 3.99 20.47 -16.64
C GLU A 102 2.54 20.38 -17.13
N GLN A 103 2.30 20.65 -18.42
CA GLN A 103 0.96 20.64 -18.99
C GLN A 103 0.34 19.24 -18.96
N GLU A 104 1.09 18.22 -19.30
CA GLU A 104 0.63 16.83 -19.24
C GLU A 104 0.37 16.40 -17.80
N ALA A 105 1.28 16.73 -16.88
CA ALA A 105 1.13 16.47 -15.46
C ALA A 105 -0.16 17.12 -14.91
N ARG A 106 -0.42 18.39 -15.29
CA ARG A 106 -1.62 19.12 -14.88
C ARG A 106 -2.92 18.48 -15.36
N ILE A 107 -3.00 18.16 -16.67
CA ILE A 107 -4.19 17.50 -17.24
C ILE A 107 -4.47 16.18 -16.50
N ARG A 108 -3.43 15.39 -16.22
CA ARG A 108 -3.57 14.11 -15.52
C ARG A 108 -3.96 14.28 -14.06
N ALA A 109 -3.41 15.26 -13.38
CA ALA A 109 -3.76 15.57 -12.00
C ALA A 109 -5.22 16.02 -11.86
N GLU A 110 -5.69 16.90 -12.74
CA GLU A 110 -7.09 17.36 -12.76
C GLU A 110 -8.05 16.20 -13.00
N ALA A 111 -7.75 15.33 -13.98
CA ALA A 111 -8.55 14.13 -14.26
C ALA A 111 -8.58 13.16 -13.07
N LEU A 112 -7.46 12.97 -12.38
CA LEU A 112 -7.34 12.08 -11.24
C LEU A 112 -8.11 12.61 -10.02
N VAL A 113 -8.05 13.92 -9.76
CA VAL A 113 -8.81 14.57 -8.70
C VAL A 113 -10.31 14.50 -8.99
N ALA A 114 -10.73 14.81 -10.23
CA ALA A 114 -12.13 14.76 -10.64
C ALA A 114 -12.73 13.34 -10.53
N SER A 115 -11.92 12.31 -10.78
CA SER A 115 -12.33 10.90 -10.68
C SER A 115 -12.21 10.30 -9.27
N GLY A 116 -11.77 11.07 -8.26
CA GLY A 116 -11.53 10.57 -6.91
C GLY A 116 -10.45 9.47 -6.86
N GLY A 117 -9.42 9.57 -7.68
CA GLY A 117 -8.33 8.59 -7.77
C GLY A 117 -8.64 7.36 -8.62
N SER A 118 -9.70 7.41 -9.43
CA SER A 118 -10.03 6.33 -10.34
C SER A 118 -9.35 6.56 -11.69
N LEU A 119 -8.33 5.78 -11.99
CA LEU A 119 -7.72 5.77 -13.32
C LEU A 119 -8.56 4.94 -14.30
N PRO A 120 -8.74 5.38 -15.57
CA PRO A 120 -9.47 4.63 -16.57
C PRO A 120 -8.82 3.26 -16.82
N LEU A 121 -9.67 2.21 -16.97
CA LEU A 121 -9.29 0.80 -16.90
C LEU A 121 -8.32 0.29 -17.98
N TRP A 122 -8.24 0.90 -19.16
CA TRP A 122 -7.51 0.27 -20.26
C TRP A 122 -6.95 1.16 -21.37
N GLN A 123 -7.38 2.38 -21.53
CA GLN A 123 -6.96 3.20 -22.68
C GLN A 123 -5.59 3.90 -22.47
N ALA A 124 -5.07 3.94 -21.26
CA ALA A 124 -3.90 4.73 -20.91
C ALA A 124 -2.70 3.93 -20.34
N ARG A 125 -2.79 2.62 -20.22
CA ARG A 125 -1.83 1.80 -19.43
C ARG A 125 -0.35 1.96 -19.78
N LYS A 126 0.01 2.26 -21.01
CA LYS A 126 1.43 2.23 -21.42
C LYS A 126 2.11 3.59 -21.51
N ARG A 127 1.36 4.70 -21.40
CA ARG A 127 1.91 6.06 -21.58
C ARG A 127 1.36 7.08 -20.56
N ASP A 128 0.60 6.66 -19.56
CA ASP A 128 0.06 7.57 -18.57
C ASP A 128 1.08 7.78 -17.45
N PRO A 129 1.61 9.00 -17.27
CA PRO A 129 2.60 9.28 -16.23
C PRO A 129 2.05 9.05 -14.81
N ALA A 130 0.77 9.29 -14.56
CA ALA A 130 0.15 8.97 -13.28
C ALA A 130 0.15 7.46 -13.02
N HIS A 131 -0.12 6.65 -14.07
CA HIS A 131 0.00 5.20 -13.97
C HIS A 131 1.45 4.75 -13.75
N ALA A 132 2.43 5.42 -14.39
CA ALA A 132 3.84 5.12 -14.19
C ALA A 132 4.25 5.31 -12.73
N LEU A 133 3.80 6.39 -12.06
CA LEU A 133 4.09 6.66 -10.66
C LEU A 133 3.33 5.72 -9.70
N PHE A 134 2.00 5.67 -9.82
CA PHE A 134 1.14 4.92 -8.87
C PHE A 134 1.11 3.41 -9.11
N GLY A 135 1.55 2.93 -10.27
CA GLY A 135 1.72 1.51 -10.60
C GLY A 135 2.98 0.88 -10.00
N LEU A 136 3.90 1.69 -9.50
CA LEU A 136 5.11 1.21 -8.83
C LEU A 136 4.78 0.42 -7.55
N GLU A 137 5.73 -0.40 -7.12
CA GLU A 137 5.71 -0.95 -5.76
C GLU A 137 5.76 0.19 -4.73
N LEU A 138 5.15 -0.03 -3.56
CA LEU A 138 4.99 1.03 -2.57
C LEU A 138 6.32 1.71 -2.21
N GLU A 139 7.38 0.94 -2.01
CA GLU A 139 8.70 1.47 -1.65
C GLU A 139 9.28 2.36 -2.76
N ARG A 140 9.16 1.93 -4.03
CA ARG A 140 9.63 2.71 -5.19
C ARG A 140 8.80 3.97 -5.39
N MET A 141 7.49 3.86 -5.24
CA MET A 141 6.59 5.01 -5.30
C MET A 141 6.94 6.03 -4.21
N MET A 142 7.15 5.57 -2.97
CA MET A 142 7.54 6.43 -1.87
C MET A 142 8.91 7.07 -2.08
N GLY A 143 9.87 6.34 -2.65
CA GLY A 143 11.16 6.89 -3.06
C GLY A 143 11.02 8.03 -4.08
N ALA A 144 10.19 7.85 -5.11
CA ALA A 144 9.92 8.89 -6.10
C ALA A 144 9.20 10.11 -5.48
N ILE A 145 8.26 9.88 -4.56
CA ILE A 145 7.59 10.96 -3.82
C ILE A 145 8.58 11.72 -2.92
N GLN A 146 9.48 11.01 -2.26
CA GLN A 146 10.51 11.62 -1.42
C GLN A 146 11.50 12.45 -2.26
N GLU A 147 11.93 11.93 -3.41
CA GLU A 147 12.81 12.65 -4.33
C GLU A 147 12.15 13.94 -4.85
N ALA A 148 10.88 13.83 -5.28
CA ALA A 148 10.09 15.01 -5.66
C ALA A 148 9.96 16.03 -4.50
N GLY A 149 9.80 15.53 -3.27
CA GLY A 149 9.78 16.36 -2.06
C GLY A 149 11.11 17.04 -1.77
N ASP A 150 12.23 16.34 -1.91
CA ASP A 150 13.57 16.92 -1.75
C ASP A 150 13.84 18.02 -2.80
N ILE A 151 13.40 17.82 -4.06
CA ILE A 151 13.45 18.85 -5.11
C ILE A 151 12.59 20.07 -4.71
N ALA A 152 11.34 19.85 -4.30
CA ALA A 152 10.46 20.95 -3.88
C ALA A 152 10.99 21.72 -2.65
N LEU A 153 11.71 21.06 -1.74
CA LEU A 153 12.39 21.73 -0.63
C LEU A 153 13.61 22.55 -1.10
N THR A 154 14.26 22.12 -2.16
CA THR A 154 15.45 22.81 -2.70
C THR A 154 15.05 24.04 -3.53
N THR A 155 13.97 23.94 -4.30
CA THR A 155 13.43 25.02 -5.14
C THR A 155 11.98 25.34 -4.77
N PRO A 156 11.75 25.90 -3.56
CA PRO A 156 10.40 26.04 -3.01
C PRO A 156 9.50 27.00 -3.80
N GLN A 157 10.07 27.99 -4.49
CA GLN A 157 9.31 28.97 -5.28
C GLN A 157 8.79 28.35 -6.58
N GLU A 158 9.57 27.49 -7.24
CA GLU A 158 9.15 26.81 -8.46
C GLU A 158 8.10 25.73 -8.18
N HIS A 159 8.20 25.08 -7.04
CA HIS A 159 7.34 23.95 -6.65
C HIS A 159 6.52 24.23 -5.39
N ALA A 160 5.95 25.43 -5.31
CA ALA A 160 5.32 25.95 -4.12
C ALA A 160 4.20 25.07 -3.55
N HIS A 161 3.37 24.47 -4.38
CA HIS A 161 2.27 23.62 -3.93
C HIS A 161 2.76 22.31 -3.32
N LEU A 162 3.75 21.68 -3.93
CA LEU A 162 4.37 20.45 -3.39
C LEU A 162 5.19 20.77 -2.14
N TYR A 163 5.92 21.90 -2.14
CA TYR A 163 6.62 22.40 -0.95
C TYR A 163 5.68 22.52 0.26
N LEU A 164 4.51 23.13 0.08
CA LEU A 164 3.50 23.26 1.14
C LEU A 164 2.96 21.91 1.61
N LEU A 165 2.79 20.92 0.72
CA LEU A 165 2.44 19.57 1.12
C LEU A 165 3.53 18.95 1.99
N MET A 166 4.79 19.03 1.56
CA MET A 166 5.92 18.39 2.23
C MET A 166 6.22 19.02 3.59
N THR A 167 5.98 20.34 3.72
CA THR A 167 6.19 21.10 4.95
C THR A 167 4.95 21.24 5.83
N SER A 168 3.82 20.61 5.49
CA SER A 168 2.64 20.57 6.36
C SER A 168 3.01 19.95 7.71
N GLY A 169 2.54 20.54 8.82
CA GLY A 169 2.93 20.16 10.18
C GLY A 169 4.24 20.78 10.67
N ALA A 170 4.98 21.50 9.82
CA ALA A 170 6.12 22.30 10.26
C ALA A 170 5.66 23.70 10.73
N GLY A 171 6.47 24.33 11.60
CA GLY A 171 6.18 25.67 12.09
C GLY A 171 6.22 26.73 10.98
N ASP A 172 5.25 27.65 10.98
CA ASP A 172 5.07 28.68 9.94
C ASP A 172 6.33 29.52 9.74
N ARG A 173 7.05 29.82 10.84
CA ARG A 173 8.31 30.57 10.78
C ARG A 173 9.39 29.86 9.96
N ASP A 174 9.51 28.54 10.09
CA ASP A 174 10.49 27.76 9.33
C ASP A 174 10.07 27.66 7.87
N VAL A 175 8.77 27.43 7.61
CA VAL A 175 8.20 27.37 6.26
C VAL A 175 8.40 28.69 5.53
N GLN A 176 7.97 29.81 6.11
CA GLN A 176 8.10 31.13 5.49
C GLN A 176 9.57 31.53 5.34
N GLY A 177 10.38 31.33 6.38
CA GLY A 177 11.79 31.68 6.37
C GLY A 177 12.57 30.99 5.28
N TRP A 178 12.33 29.67 5.09
CA TRP A 178 12.95 28.90 4.02
C TRP A 178 12.41 29.25 2.64
N TYR A 179 11.10 29.38 2.48
CA TYR A 179 10.45 29.76 1.22
C TYR A 179 11.05 31.07 0.66
N THR A 180 11.21 32.07 1.53
CA THR A 180 11.69 33.40 1.11
C THR A 180 13.21 33.47 0.84
N ASN A 181 14.01 32.69 1.58
CA ASN A 181 15.46 32.86 1.57
C ASN A 181 16.22 31.60 1.08
N GLY A 182 15.55 30.43 0.93
CA GLY A 182 16.21 29.17 0.62
C GLY A 182 16.97 29.19 -0.72
N GLU A 183 16.34 29.71 -1.76
CA GLU A 183 16.95 29.78 -3.09
C GLU A 183 18.20 30.66 -3.11
N ARG A 184 18.15 31.77 -2.40
CA ARG A 184 19.34 32.70 -2.31
C ARG A 184 20.55 32.01 -1.67
N ILE A 185 20.32 31.10 -0.73
CA ILE A 185 21.39 30.36 -0.06
C ILE A 185 21.90 29.22 -0.90
N MET A 186 20.99 28.50 -1.56
CA MET A 186 21.38 27.42 -2.46
C MET A 186 22.21 27.98 -3.63
N SER A 187 21.83 29.13 -4.20
CA SER A 187 22.60 29.82 -5.24
C SER A 187 23.94 30.37 -4.72
N ALA A 188 23.99 30.90 -3.49
CA ALA A 188 25.24 31.32 -2.85
C ALA A 188 26.21 30.16 -2.61
N ALA A 189 25.68 29.00 -2.19
CA ALA A 189 26.47 27.79 -2.00
C ALA A 189 27.01 27.23 -3.34
N ALA A 190 26.29 27.47 -4.44
CA ALA A 190 26.72 27.13 -5.80
C ALA A 190 27.73 28.11 -6.42
N GLY A 191 28.18 29.16 -5.69
CA GLY A 191 29.17 30.15 -6.18
C GLY A 191 28.60 31.23 -7.10
N ALA A 192 27.27 31.37 -7.22
CA ALA A 192 26.64 32.51 -7.84
C ALA A 192 26.75 33.71 -6.91
N ASP A 193 26.95 34.94 -7.49
CA ASP A 193 27.11 36.24 -6.77
C ASP A 193 25.89 36.56 -5.87
N ALA A 194 25.76 35.85 -4.77
CA ALA A 194 24.83 36.18 -3.71
C ALA A 194 25.57 37.05 -2.69
N GLY A 195 25.08 38.26 -2.49
CA GLY A 195 25.66 39.20 -1.53
C GLY A 195 25.90 38.55 -0.15
N PRO A 196 26.68 39.15 0.73
CA PRO A 196 27.22 38.52 1.93
C PRO A 196 26.10 38.09 2.87
N ALA A 197 25.65 36.85 2.76
CA ALA A 197 24.94 36.20 3.83
C ALA A 197 25.93 36.06 4.99
N THR A 198 25.59 36.59 6.14
CA THR A 198 26.44 36.39 7.32
C THR A 198 26.51 34.90 7.59
N ARG A 199 27.65 34.43 8.12
CA ARG A 199 27.83 33.00 8.48
C ARG A 199 26.72 32.48 9.39
N ASP A 200 26.19 33.36 10.23
CA ASP A 200 25.09 33.03 11.16
C ASP A 200 23.74 32.86 10.43
N ASP A 201 23.46 33.65 9.39
CA ASP A 201 22.25 33.51 8.58
C ASP A 201 22.27 32.19 7.80
N ALA A 202 23.42 31.83 7.21
CA ALA A 202 23.60 30.57 6.51
C ALA A 202 23.38 29.36 7.46
N LYS A 203 23.91 29.42 8.69
CA LYS A 203 23.72 28.40 9.70
C LYS A 203 22.23 28.27 10.10
N ARG A 204 21.59 29.42 10.41
CA ARG A 204 20.16 29.43 10.80
C ARG A 204 19.25 28.82 9.73
N LEU A 205 19.50 29.13 8.47
CA LEU A 205 18.71 28.61 7.37
C LEU A 205 19.04 27.14 7.06
N GLY A 206 20.28 26.71 7.23
CA GLY A 206 20.63 25.29 7.19
C GLY A 206 19.90 24.47 8.28
N ASP A 207 19.77 25.02 9.49
CA ASP A 207 19.01 24.40 10.57
C ASP A 207 17.49 24.36 10.25
N GLN A 208 16.94 25.40 9.61
CA GLN A 208 15.56 25.40 9.12
C GLN A 208 15.32 24.33 8.07
N PHE A 209 16.16 24.26 7.05
CA PHE A 209 16.10 23.21 6.03
C PHE A 209 16.13 21.82 6.62
N THR A 210 17.03 21.58 7.57
CA THR A 210 17.17 20.29 8.23
C THR A 210 15.89 19.93 9.00
N ARG A 211 15.28 20.89 9.72
CA ARG A 211 14.00 20.66 10.42
C ARG A 211 12.87 20.37 9.44
N LEU A 212 12.73 21.13 8.37
CA LEU A 212 11.71 20.91 7.34
C LEU A 212 11.84 19.54 6.69
N ARG A 213 13.07 19.15 6.33
CA ARG A 213 13.36 17.84 5.77
C ARG A 213 13.05 16.70 6.73
N GLN A 214 13.31 16.86 8.03
CA GLN A 214 12.96 15.89 9.05
C GLN A 214 11.44 15.75 9.21
N VAL A 215 10.69 16.86 9.17
CA VAL A 215 9.21 16.82 9.22
C VAL A 215 8.68 16.09 8.00
N MET A 216 9.14 16.42 6.79
CA MET A 216 8.77 15.74 5.57
C MET A 216 9.02 14.23 5.68
N LYS A 217 10.25 13.84 6.05
CA LYS A 217 10.61 12.43 6.16
C LYS A 217 9.71 11.66 7.12
N ARG A 218 9.50 12.17 8.33
CA ARG A 218 8.62 11.52 9.32
C ARG A 218 7.19 11.33 8.80
N ARG A 219 6.66 12.32 8.07
CA ARG A 219 5.32 12.25 7.51
C ARG A 219 5.21 11.24 6.38
N LEU A 220 6.22 11.18 5.52
CA LEU A 220 6.27 10.19 4.44
C LEU A 220 6.43 8.78 5.01
N ASP A 221 7.28 8.59 6.02
CA ASP A 221 7.42 7.31 6.72
C ASP A 221 6.08 6.87 7.35
N ALA A 222 5.39 7.77 8.04
CA ALA A 222 4.07 7.49 8.62
C ALA A 222 3.03 7.15 7.55
N PHE A 223 3.01 7.89 6.43
CA PHE A 223 2.14 7.61 5.30
C PHE A 223 2.44 6.25 4.66
N GLN A 224 3.73 5.89 4.50
CA GLN A 224 4.16 4.60 3.98
C GLN A 224 3.68 3.46 4.88
N LEU A 225 3.92 3.56 6.19
CA LEU A 225 3.47 2.55 7.16
C LEU A 225 1.95 2.35 7.11
N TYR A 226 1.19 3.44 7.16
CA TYR A 226 -0.26 3.39 7.10
C TYR A 226 -0.78 2.80 5.78
N THR A 227 -0.14 3.16 4.65
CA THR A 227 -0.52 2.66 3.34
C THR A 227 -0.22 1.17 3.21
N ASN A 228 0.93 0.72 3.74
CA ASN A 228 1.32 -0.69 3.74
C ASN A 228 0.37 -1.54 4.61
N ASP A 229 0.07 -1.09 5.83
CA ASP A 229 -0.87 -1.75 6.73
C ASP A 229 -2.27 -1.88 6.10
N SER A 230 -2.77 -0.77 5.55
CA SER A 230 -4.04 -0.77 4.83
C SER A 230 -4.06 -1.72 3.63
N TRP A 231 -2.98 -1.77 2.84
CA TRP A 231 -2.88 -2.68 1.70
C TRP A 231 -2.89 -4.14 2.14
N THR A 232 -2.14 -4.46 3.20
CA THR A 232 -2.08 -5.80 3.76
C THR A 232 -3.44 -6.24 4.30
N SER A 233 -4.11 -5.38 5.07
CA SER A 233 -5.45 -5.64 5.60
C SER A 233 -6.49 -5.86 4.50
N TRP A 234 -6.48 -5.04 3.45
CA TRP A 234 -7.34 -5.21 2.28
C TRP A 234 -7.07 -6.54 1.56
N ASN A 235 -5.81 -6.89 1.36
CA ASN A 235 -5.45 -8.17 0.74
C ASN A 235 -5.93 -9.37 1.55
N GLN A 236 -5.78 -9.33 2.88
CA GLN A 236 -6.25 -10.38 3.77
C GLN A 236 -7.79 -10.50 3.73
N LEU A 237 -8.50 -9.37 3.78
CA LEU A 237 -9.96 -9.36 3.69
C LEU A 237 -10.44 -10.00 2.38
N TRP A 238 -9.86 -9.61 1.24
CA TRP A 238 -10.20 -10.20 -0.05
C TRP A 238 -9.83 -11.68 -0.15
N ALA A 239 -8.66 -12.07 0.37
CA ALA A 239 -8.26 -13.48 0.38
C ALA A 239 -9.25 -14.33 1.15
N ASN A 240 -9.65 -13.90 2.35
CA ASN A 240 -10.62 -14.59 3.18
C ASN A 240 -12.00 -14.63 2.51
N THR A 241 -12.45 -13.52 1.91
CA THR A 241 -13.76 -13.42 1.25
C THR A 241 -13.83 -14.34 0.02
N VAL A 242 -12.83 -14.27 -0.86
CA VAL A 242 -12.78 -15.11 -2.07
C VAL A 242 -12.63 -16.59 -1.69
N GLY A 243 -11.80 -16.88 -0.68
CA GLY A 243 -11.67 -18.25 -0.13
C GLY A 243 -12.99 -18.78 0.39
N ALA A 244 -13.72 -17.99 1.17
CA ALA A 244 -15.04 -18.37 1.70
C ALA A 244 -16.07 -18.59 0.58
N ILE A 245 -16.13 -17.69 -0.41
CA ILE A 245 -17.05 -17.83 -1.57
C ILE A 245 -16.71 -19.09 -2.37
N THR A 246 -15.43 -19.32 -2.65
CA THR A 246 -14.99 -20.51 -3.41
C THR A 246 -15.37 -21.78 -2.67
N MET A 247 -15.11 -21.82 -1.35
CA MET A 247 -15.48 -22.97 -0.51
C MET A 247 -17.00 -23.19 -0.47
N PHE A 248 -17.78 -22.09 -0.37
CA PHE A 248 -19.23 -22.16 -0.41
C PHE A 248 -19.74 -22.74 -1.73
N ILE A 249 -19.19 -22.29 -2.86
CA ILE A 249 -19.57 -22.82 -4.19
C ILE A 249 -19.25 -24.31 -4.29
N VAL A 250 -18.07 -24.74 -3.85
CA VAL A 250 -17.68 -26.16 -3.87
C VAL A 250 -18.61 -27.00 -3.01
N LEU A 251 -18.91 -26.57 -1.78
CA LEU A 251 -19.81 -27.29 -0.88
C LEU A 251 -21.25 -27.32 -1.41
N MET A 252 -21.73 -26.26 -2.03
CA MET A 252 -23.04 -26.22 -2.67
C MET A 252 -23.12 -27.14 -3.89
N TRP A 253 -22.04 -27.19 -4.69
CA TRP A 253 -21.96 -28.12 -5.82
C TRP A 253 -21.95 -29.59 -5.37
N MET A 254 -21.20 -29.90 -4.31
CA MET A 254 -21.25 -31.28 -3.71
C MET A 254 -22.65 -31.64 -3.20
N ARG A 255 -23.34 -30.65 -2.62
CA ARG A 255 -24.72 -30.85 -2.16
C ARG A 255 -25.70 -31.15 -3.29
N SER A 256 -25.53 -30.54 -4.47
CA SER A 256 -26.37 -30.74 -5.64
C SER A 256 -26.23 -32.18 -6.23
N ALA A 257 -25.20 -32.92 -5.81
CA ALA A 257 -24.92 -34.28 -6.22
C ALA A 257 -25.69 -35.37 -5.39
N ASP A 258 -26.71 -34.95 -4.62
CA ASP A 258 -27.59 -35.84 -3.79
C ASP A 258 -26.84 -36.78 -2.82
N ASP A 259 -25.71 -36.37 -2.30
CA ASP A 259 -25.02 -37.13 -1.25
C ASP A 259 -25.74 -36.94 0.10
N PRO A 260 -26.29 -38.03 0.72
CA PRO A 260 -27.01 -37.94 2.00
C PRO A 260 -26.16 -37.46 3.17
N ASN A 261 -24.83 -37.45 3.04
CA ASN A 261 -23.88 -36.96 4.06
C ASN A 261 -23.57 -35.49 3.96
N THR A 262 -24.19 -34.73 3.05
CA THR A 262 -23.90 -33.31 2.89
C THR A 262 -24.42 -32.49 4.08
N PRO A 263 -23.60 -31.54 4.58
CA PRO A 263 -24.01 -30.71 5.72
C PRO A 263 -25.18 -29.79 5.36
N GLY A 264 -26.06 -29.50 6.33
CA GLY A 264 -27.13 -28.53 6.15
C GLY A 264 -26.62 -27.14 5.76
N ILE A 265 -27.48 -26.28 5.18
CA ILE A 265 -27.08 -24.94 4.67
C ILE A 265 -26.33 -24.10 5.72
N ALA A 266 -26.80 -24.14 6.97
CA ALA A 266 -26.15 -23.41 8.06
C ALA A 266 -24.72 -23.94 8.33
N ALA A 267 -24.53 -25.24 8.34
CA ALA A 267 -23.23 -25.88 8.50
C ALA A 267 -22.32 -25.59 7.30
N THR A 268 -22.87 -25.59 6.09
CA THR A 268 -22.13 -25.21 4.86
C THR A 268 -21.63 -23.78 4.94
N LEU A 269 -22.43 -22.82 5.41
CA LEU A 269 -22.00 -21.42 5.61
C LEU A 269 -20.89 -21.31 6.65
N ILE A 270 -21.04 -21.99 7.79
CA ILE A 270 -20.01 -21.96 8.84
C ILE A 270 -18.69 -22.56 8.33
N LEU A 271 -18.76 -23.73 7.67
CA LEU A 271 -17.59 -24.40 7.10
C LEU A 271 -16.90 -23.56 6.01
N SER A 272 -17.67 -22.85 5.17
CA SER A 272 -17.10 -21.99 4.15
C SER A 272 -16.41 -20.77 4.74
N LEU A 273 -16.96 -20.15 5.78
CA LEU A 273 -16.31 -19.04 6.50
C LEU A 273 -15.02 -19.51 7.19
N LEU A 274 -15.08 -20.63 7.90
CA LEU A 274 -13.89 -21.23 8.52
C LEU A 274 -12.84 -21.62 7.47
N GLY A 275 -13.27 -22.21 6.36
CA GLY A 275 -12.40 -22.57 5.25
C GLY A 275 -11.70 -21.36 4.63
N GLY A 276 -12.40 -20.23 4.47
CA GLY A 276 -11.82 -18.98 4.00
C GLY A 276 -10.70 -18.46 4.91
N VAL A 277 -10.90 -18.52 6.22
CA VAL A 277 -9.91 -18.10 7.22
C VAL A 277 -8.74 -19.07 7.35
N LEU A 278 -9.03 -20.38 7.32
CA LEU A 278 -8.02 -21.44 7.49
C LEU A 278 -7.21 -21.72 6.22
N SER A 279 -7.74 -21.37 5.05
CA SER A 279 -7.12 -21.65 3.75
C SER A 279 -5.66 -21.14 3.62
N PRO A 280 -5.29 -19.92 4.04
CA PRO A 280 -3.90 -19.48 4.03
C PRO A 280 -3.01 -20.33 4.96
N ILE A 281 -3.55 -20.77 6.10
CA ILE A 281 -2.84 -21.54 7.14
C ILE A 281 -2.70 -23.00 6.73
N ALA A 282 -3.70 -23.55 6.03
CA ALA A 282 -3.76 -24.95 5.63
C ALA A 282 -2.55 -25.38 4.78
N LYS A 283 -2.05 -24.50 3.91
CA LYS A 283 -0.85 -24.75 3.10
C LYS A 283 0.39 -25.01 3.97
N ASP A 284 0.57 -24.22 5.00
CA ASP A 284 1.72 -24.35 5.91
C ASP A 284 1.59 -25.59 6.78
N LEU A 285 0.38 -25.91 7.25
CA LEU A 285 0.07 -27.11 8.00
C LEU A 285 0.32 -28.39 7.17
N VAL A 286 -0.12 -28.42 5.92
CA VAL A 286 0.12 -29.55 5.00
C VAL A 286 1.62 -29.75 4.76
N SER A 287 2.37 -28.67 4.62
CA SER A 287 3.84 -28.74 4.44
C SER A 287 4.54 -29.32 5.66
N LEU A 288 4.09 -28.97 6.87
CA LEU A 288 4.57 -29.50 8.14
C LEU A 288 4.23 -30.99 8.30
N LEU A 289 2.97 -31.37 8.04
CA LEU A 289 2.53 -32.76 8.13
C LEU A 289 3.25 -33.67 7.16
N LYS A 290 3.53 -33.22 5.93
CA LYS A 290 4.32 -33.97 4.96
C LYS A 290 5.76 -34.19 5.43
N ARG A 291 6.38 -33.22 6.11
CA ARG A 291 7.72 -33.37 6.70
C ARG A 291 7.74 -34.37 7.84
N VAL A 292 6.70 -34.41 8.69
CA VAL A 292 6.60 -35.37 9.79
C VAL A 292 6.34 -36.80 9.30
N LYS A 293 5.59 -36.98 8.20
CA LYS A 293 5.30 -38.32 7.64
C LYS A 293 6.44 -38.88 6.78
N GLY A 294 7.36 -38.04 6.30
CA GLY A 294 8.49 -38.42 5.43
C GLY A 294 9.85 -38.57 6.14
N GLY A 295 9.93 -38.33 7.44
CA GLY A 295 11.07 -38.61 8.32
C GLY A 295 10.74 -39.81 9.22
#